data_38715b0cad880bdb1cb8604673c2b467
#
_entry.id   38715b0cad880bdb1cb8604673c2b467
#
_cell.length_a   1.000
_cell.length_b   1.000
_cell.length_c   1.000
_cell.angle_alpha   90.00
_cell.angle_beta   90.00
_cell.angle_gamma   90.00
#
_symmetry.space_group_name_H-M   'P 1'
#
loop_
_entity.id
_entity.type
_entity.pdbx_description
1 polymer ?
#
loop_
_entity_poly.entity_id
_entity_poly.type
_entity_poly.pdbx_seq_one_letter_code
_entity_poly.pdbx_strand_id
1 'polypeptide(L)'
;MKPKDARASLQHLGPLLSEDQLVISVIAGLSIRTIQALLGRKQAIARTMPNTSSSIGLGATGITFSKEITDDQRSQVMMMFESVGTVSVIPEDKMEILTGISGSGPAYVYYLMEAMIAAGIRGGLSPQQCQDLTVQTVLGAARMVQQTGEEPSAL
;
A
#
# COMPACT_ATOMS: atom_id res chain seq x y z
N MET A 1 -10.27 -9.02 -0.08
CA MET A 1 -11.57 -8.95 -0.81
C MET A 1 -11.43 -8.02 -2.00
N LYS A 2 -11.95 -8.41 -3.17
CA LYS A 2 -11.97 -7.54 -4.36
C LYS A 2 -13.12 -6.53 -4.28
N PRO A 3 -13.01 -5.32 -4.86
CA PRO A 3 -14.05 -4.30 -4.78
C PRO A 3 -15.45 -4.77 -5.24
N LYS A 4 -15.54 -5.63 -6.25
CA LYS A 4 -16.80 -6.16 -6.77
C LYS A 4 -17.59 -7.00 -5.75
N ASP A 5 -16.90 -7.63 -4.80
CA ASP A 5 -17.49 -8.51 -3.80
C ASP A 5 -17.78 -7.77 -2.48
N ALA A 6 -17.28 -6.53 -2.36
CA ALA A 6 -17.29 -5.76 -1.12
C ALA A 6 -18.71 -5.47 -0.60
N ARG A 7 -19.65 -5.12 -1.49
CA ARG A 7 -21.02 -4.76 -1.09
C ARG A 7 -21.70 -5.89 -0.33
N ALA A 8 -21.79 -7.07 -0.94
CA ALA A 8 -22.48 -8.21 -0.33
C ALA A 8 -21.80 -8.66 0.96
N SER A 9 -20.45 -8.69 0.97
CA SER A 9 -19.66 -9.11 2.13
C SER A 9 -19.81 -8.15 3.31
N LEU A 10 -19.76 -6.83 3.07
CA LEU A 10 -19.92 -5.84 4.14
C LEU A 10 -21.34 -5.81 4.71
N GLN A 11 -22.36 -5.95 3.86
CA GLN A 11 -23.74 -6.07 4.31
C GLN A 11 -23.97 -7.32 5.17
N HIS A 12 -23.33 -8.43 4.83
CA HIS A 12 -23.39 -9.65 5.64
C HIS A 12 -22.62 -9.51 6.95
N LEU A 13 -21.49 -8.81 6.93
CA LEU A 13 -20.61 -8.63 8.09
C LEU A 13 -21.23 -7.70 9.16
N GLY A 14 -21.95 -6.65 8.71
CA GLY A 14 -22.46 -5.60 9.61
C GLY A 14 -23.22 -6.11 10.84
N PRO A 15 -24.20 -7.01 10.71
CA PRO A 15 -24.94 -7.57 11.86
C PRO A 15 -24.10 -8.44 12.78
N LEU A 16 -22.95 -8.92 12.34
CA LEU A 16 -22.06 -9.82 13.10
C LEU A 16 -21.01 -9.07 13.93
N LEU A 17 -20.83 -7.77 13.65
CA LEU A 17 -19.82 -6.96 14.34
C LEU A 17 -20.36 -6.46 15.69
N SER A 18 -19.49 -6.51 16.72
CA SER A 18 -19.70 -5.79 17.97
C SER A 18 -19.19 -4.34 17.89
N GLU A 19 -19.57 -3.49 18.86
CA GLU A 19 -19.22 -2.07 18.85
C GLU A 19 -17.74 -1.80 19.10
N ASP A 20 -17.08 -2.67 19.82
CA ASP A 20 -15.66 -2.61 20.18
C ASP A 20 -14.73 -3.13 19.06
N GLN A 21 -15.29 -3.82 18.05
CA GLN A 21 -14.49 -4.33 16.94
C GLN A 21 -14.07 -3.23 15.97
N LEU A 22 -12.84 -3.34 15.51
CA LEU A 22 -12.25 -2.50 14.46
C LEU A 22 -12.31 -3.22 13.11
N VAL A 23 -12.71 -2.52 12.07
CA VAL A 23 -12.64 -2.99 10.67
C VAL A 23 -11.43 -2.37 9.99
N ILE A 24 -10.49 -3.21 9.55
CA ILE A 24 -9.36 -2.79 8.71
C ILE A 24 -9.71 -3.12 7.26
N SER A 25 -9.79 -2.09 6.41
CA SER A 25 -10.12 -2.23 4.99
C SER A 25 -8.91 -1.99 4.12
N VAL A 26 -8.58 -2.96 3.26
CA VAL A 26 -7.58 -2.87 2.18
C VAL A 26 -8.25 -2.75 0.80
N ILE A 27 -9.52 -2.35 0.76
CA ILE A 27 -10.30 -2.31 -0.48
C ILE A 27 -10.07 -0.98 -1.19
N ALA A 28 -9.47 -1.03 -2.37
CA ALA A 28 -9.26 0.15 -3.19
C ALA A 28 -10.61 0.79 -3.60
N GLY A 29 -10.67 2.13 -3.60
CA GLY A 29 -11.82 2.88 -4.08
C GLY A 29 -13.04 2.92 -3.14
N LEU A 30 -13.01 2.27 -1.96
CA LEU A 30 -14.09 2.34 -0.99
C LEU A 30 -13.78 3.32 0.15
N SER A 31 -14.59 4.38 0.27
CA SER A 31 -14.45 5.34 1.36
C SER A 31 -14.96 4.78 2.70
N ILE A 32 -14.46 5.33 3.81
CA ILE A 32 -14.94 5.02 5.16
C ILE A 32 -16.46 5.18 5.26
N ARG A 33 -16.98 6.29 4.72
CA ARG A 33 -18.44 6.55 4.66
C ARG A 33 -19.18 5.43 3.94
N THR A 34 -18.67 4.97 2.81
CA THR A 34 -19.29 3.89 2.04
C THR A 34 -19.23 2.57 2.79
N ILE A 35 -18.11 2.27 3.43
CA ILE A 35 -17.97 1.04 4.25
C ILE A 35 -18.98 1.06 5.40
N GLN A 36 -19.07 2.15 6.17
CA GLN A 36 -20.04 2.30 7.26
C GLN A 36 -21.49 2.18 6.78
N ALA A 37 -21.81 2.78 5.64
CA ALA A 37 -23.15 2.66 5.04
C ALA A 37 -23.48 1.21 4.65
N LEU A 38 -22.52 0.46 4.12
CA LEU A 38 -22.70 -0.96 3.77
C LEU A 38 -22.79 -1.87 5.01
N LEU A 39 -22.07 -1.54 6.07
CA LEU A 39 -22.17 -2.23 7.37
C LEU A 39 -23.49 -1.90 8.10
N GLY A 40 -24.20 -0.83 7.71
CA GLY A 40 -25.43 -0.36 8.35
C GLY A 40 -25.21 0.26 9.73
N ARG A 41 -23.99 0.62 10.08
CA ARG A 41 -23.62 1.15 11.41
C ARG A 41 -22.38 2.02 11.37
N LYS A 42 -22.23 2.89 12.38
CA LYS A 42 -20.99 3.63 12.65
C LYS A 42 -19.99 2.71 13.33
N GLN A 43 -19.09 2.12 12.57
CA GLN A 43 -18.04 1.22 13.04
C GLN A 43 -16.70 1.95 13.03
N ALA A 44 -15.80 1.61 13.97
CA ALA A 44 -14.41 1.99 13.93
C ALA A 44 -13.74 1.39 12.67
N ILE A 45 -13.17 2.24 11.80
CA ILE A 45 -12.59 1.80 10.53
C ILE A 45 -11.19 2.39 10.38
N ALA A 46 -10.23 1.54 10.03
CA ALA A 46 -8.97 1.91 9.43
C ALA A 46 -9.02 1.56 7.93
N ARG A 47 -9.07 2.57 7.07
CA ARG A 47 -8.91 2.39 5.62
C ARG A 47 -7.44 2.44 5.30
N THR A 48 -6.91 1.37 4.72
CA THR A 48 -5.48 1.19 4.46
C THR A 48 -5.23 0.84 3.01
N MET A 49 -4.09 1.28 2.50
CA MET A 49 -3.66 0.95 1.14
C MET A 49 -2.19 0.49 1.17
N PRO A 50 -1.96 -0.79 1.50
CA PRO A 50 -0.64 -1.41 1.38
C PRO A 50 -0.30 -1.70 -0.08
N ASN A 51 0.97 -2.00 -0.33
CA ASN A 51 1.43 -2.51 -1.63
C ASN A 51 2.00 -3.94 -1.50
N THR A 52 2.33 -4.55 -2.63
CA THR A 52 2.81 -5.93 -2.69
C THR A 52 4.13 -6.16 -1.96
N SER A 53 4.97 -5.14 -1.80
CA SER A 53 6.26 -5.22 -1.11
C SER A 53 6.11 -5.47 0.40
N SER A 54 4.90 -5.32 0.96
CA SER A 54 4.60 -5.70 2.34
C SER A 54 4.85 -7.19 2.62
N SER A 55 4.74 -8.05 1.60
CA SER A 55 5.00 -9.49 1.76
C SER A 55 6.45 -9.83 2.11
N ILE A 56 7.36 -8.91 1.90
CA ILE A 56 8.80 -9.04 2.22
C ILE A 56 9.27 -8.00 3.25
N GLY A 57 8.34 -7.35 3.98
CA GLY A 57 8.67 -6.36 5.00
C GLY A 57 9.13 -5.00 4.47
N LEU A 58 8.95 -4.72 3.18
CA LEU A 58 9.34 -3.47 2.52
C LEU A 58 8.13 -2.73 1.93
N GLY A 59 6.97 -2.88 2.55
CA GLY A 59 5.75 -2.23 2.12
C GLY A 59 5.76 -0.71 2.31
N ALA A 60 4.90 -0.03 1.56
CA ALA A 60 4.52 1.36 1.81
C ALA A 60 3.01 1.41 1.93
N THR A 61 2.52 1.77 3.12
CA THR A 61 1.09 1.74 3.44
C THR A 61 0.58 3.13 3.80
N GLY A 62 -0.43 3.61 3.08
CA GLY A 62 -1.21 4.75 3.53
C GLY A 62 -2.38 4.32 4.39
N ILE A 63 -2.66 5.10 5.44
CA ILE A 63 -3.75 4.81 6.37
C ILE A 63 -4.57 6.08 6.61
N THR A 64 -5.88 5.94 6.66
CA THR A 64 -6.79 6.93 7.22
C THR A 64 -7.76 6.25 8.18
N PHE A 65 -8.21 7.00 9.18
CA PHE A 65 -9.01 6.49 10.28
C PHE A 65 -10.38 7.16 10.33
N SER A 66 -11.42 6.41 10.67
CA SER A 66 -12.72 6.97 11.00
C SER A 66 -12.66 7.69 12.36
N LYS A 67 -13.69 8.51 12.63
CA LYS A 67 -13.78 9.25 13.90
C LYS A 67 -14.08 8.35 15.11
N GLU A 68 -14.60 7.16 14.87
CA GLU A 68 -14.99 6.19 15.88
C GLU A 68 -13.80 5.38 16.40
N ILE A 69 -12.62 5.49 15.76
CA ILE A 69 -11.45 4.72 16.20
C ILE A 69 -10.88 5.27 17.50
N THR A 70 -10.56 4.41 18.43
CA THR A 70 -9.87 4.76 19.68
C THR A 70 -8.36 4.90 19.46
N ASP A 71 -7.67 5.55 20.39
CA ASP A 71 -6.20 5.69 20.32
C ASP A 71 -5.50 4.33 20.42
N ASP A 72 -6.03 3.39 21.22
CA ASP A 72 -5.51 2.03 21.33
C ASP A 72 -5.67 1.27 20.02
N GLN A 73 -6.84 1.34 19.39
CA GLN A 73 -7.10 0.72 18.09
C GLN A 73 -6.20 1.32 17.00
N ARG A 74 -6.02 2.65 17.02
CA ARG A 74 -5.11 3.33 16.12
C ARG A 74 -3.67 2.83 16.25
N SER A 75 -3.20 2.75 17.51
CA SER A 75 -1.84 2.26 17.81
C SER A 75 -1.64 0.81 17.35
N GLN A 76 -2.64 -0.06 17.53
CA GLN A 76 -2.60 -1.45 17.06
C GLN A 76 -2.50 -1.52 15.53
N VAL A 77 -3.28 -0.71 14.80
CA VAL A 77 -3.21 -0.66 13.33
C VAL A 77 -1.84 -0.17 12.87
N MET A 78 -1.32 0.90 13.48
CA MET A 78 0.01 1.42 13.14
C MET A 78 1.07 0.35 13.31
N MET A 79 1.14 -0.29 14.49
CA MET A 79 2.10 -1.35 14.79
C MET A 79 1.99 -2.53 13.80
N MET A 80 0.76 -2.93 13.43
CA MET A 80 0.53 -4.01 12.47
C MET A 80 1.15 -3.69 11.10
N PHE A 81 0.95 -2.48 10.57
CA PHE A 81 1.48 -2.13 9.25
C PHE A 81 2.96 -1.72 9.27
N GLU A 82 3.44 -1.16 10.37
CA GLU A 82 4.87 -0.88 10.58
C GLU A 82 5.73 -2.15 10.63
N SER A 83 5.15 -3.27 11.06
CA SER A 83 5.85 -4.58 11.03
C SER A 83 6.15 -5.10 9.62
N VAL A 84 5.49 -4.56 8.60
CA VAL A 84 5.63 -5.00 7.20
C VAL A 84 6.10 -3.89 6.26
N GLY A 85 6.54 -2.74 6.80
CA GLY A 85 7.08 -1.63 6.01
C GLY A 85 6.87 -0.26 6.62
N THR A 86 6.88 0.78 5.80
CA THR A 86 6.63 2.16 6.23
C THR A 86 5.15 2.51 6.19
N VAL A 87 4.72 3.37 7.12
CA VAL A 87 3.33 3.81 7.24
C VAL A 87 3.24 5.33 7.16
N SER A 88 2.24 5.81 6.43
CA SER A 88 1.90 7.24 6.38
C SER A 88 0.41 7.41 6.68
N VAL A 89 0.09 8.19 7.72
CA VAL A 89 -1.29 8.61 7.99
C VAL A 89 -1.61 9.82 7.11
N ILE A 90 -2.62 9.68 6.27
CA ILE A 90 -3.01 10.71 5.30
C ILE A 90 -4.51 11.02 5.37
N PRO A 91 -4.94 12.20 4.92
CA PRO A 91 -6.35 12.51 4.73
C PRO A 91 -7.01 11.55 3.73
N GLU A 92 -8.28 11.23 3.95
CA GLU A 92 -8.99 10.24 3.12
C GLU A 92 -9.08 10.65 1.64
N ASP A 93 -9.21 11.95 1.36
CA ASP A 93 -9.28 12.51 0.00
C ASP A 93 -7.97 12.35 -0.79
N LYS A 94 -6.87 11.97 -0.13
CA LYS A 94 -5.56 11.71 -0.76
C LYS A 94 -5.29 10.23 -1.02
N MET A 95 -6.17 9.32 -0.61
CA MET A 95 -5.97 7.87 -0.77
C MET A 95 -5.85 7.43 -2.24
N GLU A 96 -6.53 8.11 -3.17
CA GLU A 96 -6.45 7.78 -4.59
C GLU A 96 -5.09 8.17 -5.18
N ILE A 97 -4.55 9.34 -4.80
CA ILE A 97 -3.20 9.78 -5.21
C ILE A 97 -2.14 8.84 -4.62
N LEU A 98 -2.27 8.49 -3.34
CA LEU A 98 -1.37 7.52 -2.71
C LEU A 98 -1.42 6.17 -3.43
N THR A 99 -2.61 5.69 -3.82
CA THR A 99 -2.75 4.45 -4.58
C THR A 99 -1.95 4.51 -5.89
N GLY A 100 -1.98 5.64 -6.59
CA GLY A 100 -1.17 5.87 -7.79
C GLY A 100 0.33 5.85 -7.53
N ILE A 101 0.78 6.35 -6.38
CA ILE A 101 2.23 6.43 -6.04
C ILE A 101 2.73 5.11 -5.48
N SER A 102 2.12 4.60 -4.40
CA SER A 102 2.63 3.45 -3.65
C SER A 102 1.89 2.15 -3.94
N GLY A 103 0.57 2.20 -4.10
CA GLY A 103 -0.24 1.01 -4.39
C GLY A 103 0.10 0.39 -5.75
N SER A 104 0.13 1.23 -6.80
CA SER A 104 0.51 0.84 -8.17
C SER A 104 2.01 0.97 -8.44
N GLY A 105 2.75 1.68 -7.60
CA GLY A 105 4.16 2.01 -7.76
C GLY A 105 5.06 0.83 -8.11
N PRO A 106 4.95 -0.33 -7.44
CA PRO A 106 5.77 -1.49 -7.78
C PRO A 106 5.66 -1.92 -9.25
N ALA A 107 4.46 -1.80 -9.85
CA ALA A 107 4.27 -2.16 -11.26
C ALA A 107 5.05 -1.25 -12.22
N TYR A 108 5.19 0.03 -11.90
CA TYR A 108 5.99 0.96 -12.70
C TYR A 108 7.48 0.61 -12.64
N VAL A 109 7.95 0.25 -11.44
CA VAL A 109 9.34 -0.19 -11.24
C VAL A 109 9.60 -1.50 -11.99
N TYR A 110 8.69 -2.47 -11.93
CA TYR A 110 8.84 -3.73 -12.68
C TYR A 110 8.87 -3.49 -14.18
N TYR A 111 8.04 -2.60 -14.70
CA TYR A 111 8.06 -2.23 -16.12
C TYR A 111 9.38 -1.58 -16.54
N LEU A 112 9.92 -0.67 -15.71
CA LEU A 112 11.25 -0.08 -15.92
C LEU A 112 12.34 -1.16 -15.94
N MET A 113 12.32 -2.07 -14.95
CA MET A 113 13.29 -3.16 -14.85
C MET A 113 13.22 -4.07 -16.08
N GLU A 114 12.04 -4.42 -16.55
CA GLU A 114 11.84 -5.20 -17.77
C GLU A 114 12.45 -4.52 -18.99
N ALA A 115 12.24 -3.21 -19.16
CA ALA A 115 12.81 -2.44 -20.23
C ALA A 115 14.36 -2.38 -20.17
N MET A 116 14.92 -2.21 -18.98
CA MET A 116 16.38 -2.21 -18.77
C MET A 116 17.00 -3.56 -19.11
N ILE A 117 16.40 -4.66 -18.64
CA ILE A 117 16.84 -6.04 -18.93
C ILE A 117 16.81 -6.28 -20.44
N ALA A 118 15.70 -5.94 -21.10
CA ALA A 118 15.56 -6.13 -22.55
C ALA A 118 16.60 -5.32 -23.34
N ALA A 119 16.93 -4.12 -22.89
CA ALA A 119 17.97 -3.30 -23.52
C ALA A 119 19.38 -3.91 -23.36
N GLY A 120 19.71 -4.41 -22.17
CA GLY A 120 20.98 -5.08 -21.90
C GLY A 120 21.19 -6.34 -22.74
N ILE A 121 20.13 -7.16 -22.87
CA ILE A 121 20.16 -8.37 -23.73
C ILE A 121 20.39 -7.98 -25.19
N ARG A 122 19.71 -6.95 -25.72
CA ARG A 122 19.97 -6.44 -27.08
C ARG A 122 21.40 -5.91 -27.25
N GLY A 123 22.00 -5.38 -26.16
CA GLY A 123 23.39 -4.92 -26.14
C GLY A 123 24.44 -6.06 -26.01
N GLY A 124 23.99 -7.33 -25.93
CA GLY A 124 24.90 -8.50 -25.93
C GLY A 124 25.25 -9.04 -24.53
N LEU A 125 24.67 -8.52 -23.46
CA LEU A 125 24.81 -9.12 -22.12
C LEU A 125 23.92 -10.36 -22.01
N SER A 126 24.33 -11.31 -21.15
CA SER A 126 23.49 -12.47 -20.86
C SER A 126 22.22 -12.06 -20.06
N PRO A 127 21.10 -12.80 -20.19
CA PRO A 127 19.89 -12.52 -19.43
C PRO A 127 20.14 -12.46 -17.91
N GLN A 128 20.96 -13.34 -17.38
CA GLN A 128 21.30 -13.34 -15.95
C GLN A 128 22.04 -12.08 -15.52
N GLN A 129 23.05 -11.65 -16.28
CA GLN A 129 23.79 -10.41 -16.02
C GLN A 129 22.84 -9.20 -16.06
N CYS A 130 21.94 -9.13 -17.05
CA CYS A 130 20.98 -8.04 -17.16
C CYS A 130 20.04 -8.00 -15.96
N GLN A 131 19.55 -9.15 -15.51
CA GLN A 131 18.66 -9.23 -14.34
C GLN A 131 19.38 -8.78 -13.07
N ASP A 132 20.56 -9.35 -12.78
CA ASP A 132 21.31 -9.06 -11.56
C ASP A 132 21.70 -7.57 -11.46
N LEU A 133 22.23 -7.02 -12.57
CA LEU A 133 22.62 -5.62 -12.65
C LEU A 133 21.41 -4.67 -12.50
N THR A 134 20.30 -5.00 -13.16
CA THR A 134 19.08 -4.16 -13.09
C THR A 134 18.51 -4.15 -11.68
N VAL A 135 18.36 -5.32 -11.04
CA VAL A 135 17.83 -5.42 -9.68
C VAL A 135 18.71 -4.62 -8.72
N GLN A 136 20.04 -4.81 -8.78
CA GLN A 136 20.97 -4.10 -7.92
C GLN A 136 20.96 -2.59 -8.17
N THR A 137 20.82 -2.14 -9.42
CA THR A 137 20.77 -0.72 -9.78
C THR A 137 19.54 -0.05 -9.19
N VAL A 138 18.37 -0.65 -9.35
CA VAL A 138 17.10 -0.09 -8.81
C VAL A 138 17.12 -0.07 -7.30
N LEU A 139 17.59 -1.15 -6.67
CA LEU A 139 17.73 -1.21 -5.22
C LEU A 139 18.71 -0.13 -4.71
N GLY A 140 19.86 0.01 -5.37
CA GLY A 140 20.87 1.00 -5.02
C GLY A 140 20.35 2.43 -5.13
N ALA A 141 19.68 2.76 -6.22
CA ALA A 141 19.07 4.08 -6.43
C ALA A 141 18.04 4.42 -5.33
N ALA A 142 17.15 3.50 -5.00
CA ALA A 142 16.19 3.72 -3.91
C ALA A 142 16.88 3.89 -2.54
N ARG A 143 17.92 3.11 -2.28
CA ARG A 143 18.71 3.23 -1.05
C ARG A 143 19.50 4.53 -0.96
N MET A 144 20.04 5.03 -2.07
CA MET A 144 20.73 6.33 -2.12
C MET A 144 19.79 7.44 -1.64
N VAL A 145 18.60 7.57 -2.24
CA VAL A 145 17.59 8.55 -1.81
C VAL A 145 17.27 8.40 -0.32
N GLN A 146 17.06 7.16 0.15
CA GLN A 146 16.70 6.89 1.54
C GLN A 146 17.82 7.26 2.53
N GLN A 147 19.08 7.03 2.18
CA GLN A 147 20.22 7.23 3.07
C GLN A 147 20.75 8.67 3.06
N THR A 148 20.76 9.31 1.89
CA THR A 148 21.26 10.69 1.76
C THR A 148 20.19 11.72 2.11
N GLY A 149 18.91 11.39 1.89
CA GLY A 149 17.81 12.34 1.99
C GLY A 149 17.80 13.36 0.85
N GLU A 150 18.66 13.20 -0.17
CA GLU A 150 18.69 14.05 -1.34
C GLU A 150 17.47 13.77 -2.25
N GLU A 151 17.01 14.79 -2.94
CA GLU A 151 15.93 14.61 -3.90
C GLU A 151 16.42 13.80 -5.12
N PRO A 152 15.57 12.92 -5.72
CA PRO A 152 15.96 12.14 -6.90
C PRO A 152 16.47 12.97 -8.08
N SER A 153 16.06 14.23 -8.17
CA SER A 153 16.50 15.19 -9.21
C SER A 153 17.93 15.70 -9.00
N ALA A 154 18.49 15.54 -7.80
CA ALA A 154 19.84 15.97 -7.44
C ALA A 154 20.88 14.83 -7.53
N LEU A 155 20.42 13.58 -7.55
CA LEU A 155 21.23 12.36 -7.69
C LEU A 155 21.34 11.92 -9.15
#